data_cad5d6bf94f44d4313eb6fdc84d3cb08
#
_entry.id   cad5d6bf94f44d4313eb6fdc84d3cb08
#
_cell.length_a   1.000
_cell.length_b   1.000
_cell.length_c   1.000
_cell.angle_alpha   90.00
_cell.angle_beta   90.00
_cell.angle_gamma   90.00
#
_symmetry.space_group_name_H-M   'P 1'
#
loop_
_entity.id
_entity.type
_entity.pdbx_description
1 polymer ?
#
loop_
_entity_poly.entity_id
_entity_poly.type
_entity_poly.pdbx_seq_one_letter_code
_entity_poly.pdbx_strand_id
1 'polypeptide(L)'
;QLMADFDEVLRLTPGKKKLNLHACYAIFEKGAFADRDKLEPKHFAKWVEFAKKHHMGIDFNPTFFSHEKVKDGQTLSSPDEETRRFWINHGKACIRISEYFAKETGMPCVMNIWTGDGFKDVPADRMGPRMRYKDSIEQILSEPYDHNLVKPCVESKVFGIGVESYTVGSAEFTLSFAALHDGCMPLMD
;
A
#
# COMPACT_ATOMS: atom_id res chain seq x y z
N GLN A 1 -13.21 10.16 16.48
CA GLN A 1 -12.09 10.81 17.15
C GLN A 1 -11.00 11.20 16.14
N LEU A 2 -10.38 10.28 15.37
CA LEU A 2 -9.28 10.57 14.43
C LEU A 2 -9.58 11.72 13.44
N MET A 3 -10.79 11.80 12.87
CA MET A 3 -11.15 12.93 11.99
C MET A 3 -11.21 14.26 12.73
N ALA A 4 -11.63 14.28 13.99
CA ALA A 4 -11.60 15.50 14.81
C ALA A 4 -10.18 15.93 15.16
N ASP A 5 -9.27 14.96 15.38
CA ASP A 5 -7.86 15.24 15.60
C ASP A 5 -7.22 15.84 14.33
N PHE A 6 -7.60 15.35 13.15
CA PHE A 6 -7.21 15.95 11.87
C PHE A 6 -7.72 17.36 11.66
N ASP A 7 -8.94 17.69 12.09
CA ASP A 7 -9.46 19.08 12.02
C ASP A 7 -8.50 20.04 12.75
N GLU A 8 -7.96 19.64 13.91
CA GLU A 8 -7.00 20.46 14.66
C GLU A 8 -5.63 20.51 13.98
N VAL A 9 -5.13 19.41 13.44
CA VAL A 9 -3.88 19.39 12.65
C VAL A 9 -3.98 20.34 11.45
N LEU A 10 -5.10 20.34 10.74
CA LEU A 10 -5.34 21.20 9.60
C LEU A 10 -5.35 22.68 9.99
N ARG A 11 -5.90 23.01 11.16
CA ARG A 11 -5.90 24.37 11.70
C ARG A 11 -4.50 24.89 12.01
N LEU A 12 -3.62 23.99 12.50
CA LEU A 12 -2.27 24.35 12.95
C LEU A 12 -1.22 24.34 11.83
N THR A 13 -1.49 23.65 10.71
CA THR A 13 -0.52 23.49 9.63
C THR A 13 -0.97 24.23 8.36
N PRO A 14 -0.21 25.21 7.85
CA PRO A 14 -0.57 25.91 6.61
C PRO A 14 -0.26 25.07 5.36
N GLY A 15 -0.79 25.51 4.21
CA GLY A 15 -0.48 24.97 2.88
C GLY A 15 -1.42 23.87 2.38
N LYS A 16 -1.20 23.44 1.13
CA LYS A 16 -1.94 22.33 0.52
C LYS A 16 -1.55 21.00 1.18
N LYS A 17 -2.52 20.13 1.37
CA LYS A 17 -2.33 18.87 2.10
C LYS A 17 -2.88 17.69 1.33
N LYS A 18 -2.33 16.54 1.61
CA LYS A 18 -2.89 15.24 1.27
C LYS A 18 -2.93 14.37 2.52
N LEU A 19 -3.92 13.51 2.60
CA LEU A 19 -4.04 12.53 3.65
C LEU A 19 -3.38 11.23 3.17
N ASN A 20 -2.36 10.75 3.86
CA ASN A 20 -1.82 9.42 3.61
C ASN A 20 -2.63 8.40 4.42
N LEU A 21 -3.53 7.69 3.75
CA LEU A 21 -4.48 6.78 4.38
C LEU A 21 -4.04 5.33 4.24
N HIS A 22 -4.08 4.58 5.33
CA HIS A 22 -3.82 3.16 5.33
C HIS A 22 -5.08 2.33 5.09
N ALA A 23 -4.96 1.19 4.42
CA ALA A 23 -6.08 0.28 4.16
C ALA A 23 -6.75 -0.26 5.43
N CYS A 24 -6.03 -0.32 6.55
CA CYS A 24 -6.59 -0.71 7.84
C CYS A 24 -7.61 0.29 8.42
N TYR A 25 -7.72 1.50 7.86
CA TYR A 25 -8.72 2.48 8.24
C TYR A 25 -10.03 2.38 7.44
N ALA A 26 -10.27 1.25 6.77
CA ALA A 26 -11.57 0.95 6.18
C ALA A 26 -12.68 1.04 7.22
N ILE A 27 -13.79 1.68 6.86
CA ILE A 27 -14.94 1.90 7.77
C ILE A 27 -16.09 1.02 7.31
N PHE A 28 -16.58 0.19 8.21
CA PHE A 28 -17.68 -0.72 7.96
C PHE A 28 -18.95 -0.26 8.65
N GLU A 29 -20.09 -0.57 8.07
CA GLU A 29 -21.38 -0.44 8.75
C GLU A 29 -21.46 -1.42 9.93
N LYS A 30 -22.35 -1.11 10.90
CA LYS A 30 -22.49 -1.94 12.10
C LYS A 30 -22.85 -3.39 11.72
N GLY A 31 -21.98 -4.31 12.12
CA GLY A 31 -22.13 -5.75 11.86
C GLY A 31 -21.58 -6.22 10.49
N ALA A 32 -21.09 -5.30 9.66
CA ALA A 32 -20.39 -5.66 8.42
C ALA A 32 -18.89 -5.80 8.65
N PHE A 33 -18.27 -6.65 7.88
CA PHE A 33 -16.81 -6.84 7.81
C PHE A 33 -16.42 -7.29 6.40
N ALA A 34 -15.28 -6.83 5.92
CA ALA A 34 -14.64 -7.34 4.72
C ALA A 34 -13.15 -7.50 4.99
N ASP A 35 -12.61 -8.63 4.62
CA ASP A 35 -11.17 -8.87 4.72
C ASP A 35 -10.39 -8.03 3.69
N ARG A 36 -9.08 -7.93 3.85
CA ARG A 36 -8.22 -7.05 3.05
C ARG A 36 -8.36 -7.26 1.55
N ASP A 37 -8.46 -8.50 1.09
CA ASP A 37 -8.64 -8.83 -0.34
C ASP A 37 -10.05 -8.55 -0.88
N LYS A 38 -11.00 -8.16 -0.01
CA LYS A 38 -12.40 -7.81 -0.33
C LYS A 38 -12.73 -6.33 -0.08
N LEU A 39 -11.71 -5.51 0.16
CA LEU A 39 -11.94 -4.07 0.34
C LEU A 39 -12.45 -3.44 -0.96
N GLU A 40 -13.35 -2.48 -0.79
CA GLU A 40 -13.99 -1.74 -1.88
C GLU A 40 -13.98 -0.23 -1.60
N PRO A 41 -14.10 0.62 -2.62
CA PRO A 41 -14.18 2.08 -2.47
C PRO A 41 -15.17 2.56 -1.41
N LYS A 42 -16.34 1.93 -1.31
CA LYS A 42 -17.39 2.29 -0.34
C LYS A 42 -16.92 2.30 1.12
N HIS A 43 -15.94 1.43 1.45
CA HIS A 43 -15.39 1.36 2.81
C HIS A 43 -14.55 2.59 3.19
N PHE A 44 -14.28 3.46 2.23
CA PHE A 44 -13.50 4.69 2.41
C PHE A 44 -14.30 5.97 2.12
N ALA A 45 -15.60 5.87 1.83
CA ALA A 45 -16.45 7.01 1.46
C ALA A 45 -16.39 8.15 2.48
N LYS A 46 -16.41 7.85 3.79
CA LYS A 46 -16.32 8.87 4.85
C LYS A 46 -14.98 9.61 4.86
N TRP A 47 -13.89 8.96 4.47
CA TRP A 47 -12.59 9.59 4.30
C TRP A 47 -12.57 10.53 3.10
N VAL A 48 -13.21 10.12 2.01
CA VAL A 48 -13.37 10.96 0.82
C VAL A 48 -14.24 12.20 1.13
N GLU A 49 -15.35 12.05 1.85
CA GLU A 49 -16.17 13.17 2.31
C GLU A 49 -15.34 14.15 3.15
N PHE A 50 -14.54 13.63 4.09
CA PHE A 50 -13.64 14.44 4.90
C PHE A 50 -12.61 15.18 4.05
N ALA A 51 -11.94 14.48 3.13
CA ALA A 51 -10.93 15.07 2.24
C ALA A 51 -11.54 16.18 1.35
N LYS A 52 -12.71 15.93 0.77
CA LYS A 52 -13.43 16.92 -0.04
C LYS A 52 -13.81 18.17 0.77
N LYS A 53 -14.31 17.99 1.99
CA LYS A 53 -14.64 19.09 2.91
C LYS A 53 -13.44 20.02 3.17
N HIS A 54 -12.24 19.44 3.22
CA HIS A 54 -11.00 20.17 3.51
C HIS A 54 -10.13 20.46 2.27
N HIS A 55 -10.65 20.23 1.06
CA HIS A 55 -9.94 20.41 -0.21
C HIS A 55 -8.59 19.68 -0.27
N MET A 56 -8.54 18.45 0.25
CA MET A 56 -7.37 17.59 0.28
C MET A 56 -7.45 16.47 -0.75
N GLY A 57 -6.29 16.01 -1.23
CA GLY A 57 -6.15 14.71 -1.88
C GLY A 57 -5.95 13.60 -0.86
N ILE A 58 -6.01 12.35 -1.34
CA ILE A 58 -5.71 11.15 -0.55
C ILE A 58 -4.63 10.37 -1.27
N ASP A 59 -3.54 10.04 -0.56
CA ASP A 59 -2.58 9.01 -0.92
C ASP A 59 -2.89 7.74 -0.15
N PHE A 60 -2.47 6.58 -0.63
CA PHE A 60 -2.92 5.31 -0.09
C PHE A 60 -1.78 4.32 0.17
N ASN A 61 -1.75 3.78 1.37
CA ASN A 61 -0.88 2.66 1.74
C ASN A 61 -1.73 1.39 1.91
N PRO A 62 -1.50 0.34 1.12
CA PRO A 62 -2.20 -0.93 1.23
C PRO A 62 -2.08 -1.62 2.58
N THR A 63 -1.07 -1.30 3.38
CA THR A 63 -0.85 -1.94 4.69
C THR A 63 -0.63 -3.45 4.57
N PHE A 64 0.42 -3.88 3.88
CA PHE A 64 0.81 -5.29 3.75
C PHE A 64 1.46 -5.83 5.03
N PHE A 65 0.84 -5.57 6.18
CA PHE A 65 1.31 -5.98 7.50
C PHE A 65 0.15 -5.98 8.52
N SER A 66 0.44 -6.41 9.76
CA SER A 66 -0.53 -6.45 10.87
C SER A 66 -1.82 -7.20 10.51
N HIS A 67 -1.66 -8.43 10.02
CA HIS A 67 -2.76 -9.29 9.61
C HIS A 67 -2.38 -10.76 9.80
N GLU A 68 -3.36 -11.63 10.07
CA GLU A 68 -3.14 -13.08 10.27
C GLU A 68 -2.57 -13.81 9.04
N LYS A 69 -2.78 -13.24 7.84
CA LYS A 69 -2.20 -13.75 6.59
C LYS A 69 -0.74 -13.31 6.36
N VAL A 70 -0.10 -12.67 7.32
CA VAL A 70 1.38 -12.54 7.33
C VAL A 70 1.94 -13.85 7.88
N LYS A 71 2.56 -14.65 7.03
CA LYS A 71 3.14 -15.92 7.41
C LYS A 71 4.67 -15.83 7.41
N ASP A 72 5.28 -16.22 8.52
CA ASP A 72 6.73 -16.21 8.70
C ASP A 72 7.39 -14.87 8.32
N GLY A 73 6.72 -13.76 8.64
CA GLY A 73 7.17 -12.40 8.31
C GLY A 73 7.05 -12.06 6.82
N GLN A 74 6.28 -12.79 6.03
CA GLN A 74 6.17 -12.61 4.58
C GLN A 74 4.71 -12.46 4.11
N THR A 75 4.56 -11.66 3.06
CA THR A 75 3.30 -11.38 2.36
C THR A 75 3.44 -11.64 0.86
N LEU A 76 3.84 -10.65 0.09
CA LEU A 76 4.02 -10.72 -1.36
C LEU A 76 5.22 -11.60 -1.79
N SER A 77 6.16 -11.87 -0.89
CA SER A 77 7.29 -12.76 -1.13
C SER A 77 7.12 -14.18 -0.58
N SER A 78 6.02 -14.45 0.09
CA SER A 78 5.77 -15.76 0.73
C SER A 78 5.96 -16.93 -0.25
N PRO A 79 6.58 -18.04 0.15
CA PRO A 79 6.59 -19.27 -0.65
C PRO A 79 5.23 -19.90 -0.78
N ASP A 80 4.31 -19.63 0.17
CA ASP A 80 2.92 -20.09 0.13
C ASP A 80 2.12 -19.28 -0.92
N GLU A 81 1.68 -19.97 -1.97
CA GLU A 81 0.93 -19.35 -3.06
C GLU A 81 -0.43 -18.80 -2.63
N GLU A 82 -1.11 -19.44 -1.67
CA GLU A 82 -2.40 -18.93 -1.16
C GLU A 82 -2.22 -17.59 -0.45
N THR A 83 -1.19 -17.49 0.39
CA THR A 83 -0.80 -16.23 1.04
C THR A 83 -0.49 -15.15 0.03
N ARG A 84 0.35 -15.44 -0.98
CA ARG A 84 0.66 -14.45 -2.03
C ARG A 84 -0.58 -14.01 -2.79
N ARG A 85 -1.45 -14.93 -3.18
CA ARG A 85 -2.70 -14.65 -3.92
C ARG A 85 -3.63 -13.74 -3.13
N PHE A 86 -3.77 -13.97 -1.84
CA PHE A 86 -4.53 -13.08 -0.96
C PHE A 86 -3.99 -11.64 -1.02
N TRP A 87 -2.68 -11.47 -0.85
CA TRP A 87 -2.06 -10.16 -0.84
C TRP A 87 -2.02 -9.49 -2.22
N ILE A 88 -1.87 -10.25 -3.30
CA ILE A 88 -2.00 -9.74 -4.67
C ILE A 88 -3.42 -9.22 -4.93
N ASN A 89 -4.45 -9.98 -4.54
CA ASN A 89 -5.84 -9.55 -4.68
C ASN A 89 -6.11 -8.29 -3.85
N HIS A 90 -5.55 -8.19 -2.64
CA HIS A 90 -5.60 -6.99 -1.84
C HIS A 90 -4.94 -5.80 -2.55
N GLY A 91 -3.74 -5.98 -3.10
CA GLY A 91 -3.05 -4.94 -3.87
C GLY A 91 -3.87 -4.43 -5.06
N LYS A 92 -4.50 -5.35 -5.81
CA LYS A 92 -5.42 -5.01 -6.92
C LYS A 92 -6.63 -4.21 -6.43
N ALA A 93 -7.22 -4.61 -5.31
CA ALA A 93 -8.31 -3.84 -4.69
C ALA A 93 -7.83 -2.42 -4.32
N CYS A 94 -6.60 -2.28 -3.81
CA CYS A 94 -6.02 -0.98 -3.47
C CYS A 94 -5.77 -0.10 -4.70
N ILE A 95 -5.43 -0.65 -5.87
CA ILE A 95 -5.38 0.11 -7.14
C ILE A 95 -6.74 0.74 -7.43
N ARG A 96 -7.83 -0.04 -7.39
CA ARG A 96 -9.20 0.46 -7.63
C ARG A 96 -9.63 1.52 -6.62
N ILE A 97 -9.27 1.33 -5.36
CA ILE A 97 -9.55 2.30 -4.29
C ILE A 97 -8.75 3.60 -4.51
N SER A 98 -7.50 3.51 -4.91
CA SER A 98 -6.65 4.67 -5.24
C SER A 98 -7.23 5.49 -6.40
N GLU A 99 -7.73 4.81 -7.42
CA GLU A 99 -8.39 5.48 -8.55
C GLU A 99 -9.69 6.18 -8.12
N TYR A 100 -10.47 5.55 -7.25
CA TYR A 100 -11.64 6.18 -6.63
C TYR A 100 -11.26 7.45 -5.86
N PHE A 101 -10.21 7.41 -5.03
CA PHE A 101 -9.75 8.60 -4.31
C PHE A 101 -9.37 9.74 -5.26
N ALA A 102 -8.62 9.43 -6.32
CA ALA A 102 -8.20 10.43 -7.28
C ALA A 102 -9.39 11.05 -8.01
N LYS A 103 -10.36 10.25 -8.45
CA LYS A 103 -11.58 10.71 -9.12
C LYS A 103 -12.40 11.62 -8.20
N GLU A 104 -12.59 11.24 -6.97
CA GLU A 104 -13.44 11.96 -6.01
C GLU A 104 -12.81 13.25 -5.49
N THR A 105 -11.49 13.27 -5.30
CA THR A 105 -10.79 14.45 -4.77
C THR A 105 -10.26 15.39 -5.86
N GLY A 106 -10.24 14.94 -7.11
CA GLY A 106 -9.68 15.69 -8.24
C GLY A 106 -8.15 15.80 -8.19
N MET A 107 -7.47 14.98 -7.39
CA MET A 107 -6.01 14.96 -7.25
C MET A 107 -5.47 13.55 -7.46
N PRO A 108 -4.34 13.37 -8.17
CA PRO A 108 -3.73 12.04 -8.32
C PRO A 108 -3.44 11.41 -6.95
N CYS A 109 -3.65 10.10 -6.85
CA CYS A 109 -3.37 9.32 -5.65
C CYS A 109 -2.04 8.59 -5.82
N VAL A 110 -1.10 8.81 -4.91
CA VAL A 110 0.10 7.97 -4.78
C VAL A 110 -0.30 6.72 -3.98
N MET A 111 -0.05 5.55 -4.57
CA MET A 111 -0.27 4.26 -3.89
C MET A 111 1.07 3.67 -3.49
N ASN A 112 1.36 3.67 -2.20
CA ASN A 112 2.64 3.25 -1.67
C ASN A 112 2.66 1.75 -1.31
N ILE A 113 3.34 0.94 -2.13
CA ILE A 113 3.56 -0.49 -1.87
C ILE A 113 4.79 -0.64 -0.97
N TRP A 114 4.54 -0.89 0.31
CA TRP A 114 5.54 -1.23 1.31
C TRP A 114 5.19 -2.55 1.97
N THR A 115 6.17 -3.43 2.14
CA THR A 115 6.01 -4.68 2.89
C THR A 115 7.06 -4.83 3.98
N GLY A 116 6.68 -5.52 5.06
CA GLY A 116 7.62 -5.92 6.11
C GLY A 116 8.46 -7.15 5.77
N ASP A 117 8.31 -7.71 4.57
CA ASP A 117 8.88 -8.98 4.15
C ASP A 117 10.42 -9.03 4.33
N GLY A 118 10.88 -10.01 5.08
CA GLY A 118 12.29 -10.18 5.36
C GLY A 118 12.57 -11.42 6.24
N PHE A 119 13.84 -11.62 6.57
CA PHE A 119 14.30 -12.71 7.41
C PHE A 119 15.22 -12.19 8.51
N LYS A 120 15.16 -12.79 9.67
CA LYS A 120 16.04 -12.47 10.79
C LYS A 120 17.51 -12.64 10.41
N ASP A 121 17.82 -13.76 9.75
CA ASP A 121 19.15 -14.07 9.25
C ASP A 121 19.17 -14.06 7.72
N VAL A 122 20.32 -13.88 7.12
CA VAL A 122 20.47 -13.90 5.66
C VAL A 122 20.17 -15.31 5.16
N PRO A 123 19.13 -15.53 4.34
CA PRO A 123 18.79 -16.86 3.85
C PRO A 123 19.79 -17.34 2.81
N ALA A 124 19.93 -18.66 2.67
CA ALA A 124 20.75 -19.27 1.62
C ALA A 124 20.22 -18.90 0.22
N ASP A 125 18.91 -18.95 0.03
CA ASP A 125 18.25 -18.44 -1.18
C ASP A 125 17.82 -16.98 -0.98
N ARG A 126 18.64 -16.04 -1.45
CA ARG A 126 18.35 -14.60 -1.41
C ARG A 126 17.53 -14.12 -2.60
N MET A 127 17.52 -14.86 -3.69
CA MET A 127 16.83 -14.45 -4.91
C MET A 127 15.38 -14.92 -4.96
N GLY A 128 15.07 -16.11 -4.47
CA GLY A 128 13.73 -16.66 -4.50
C GLY A 128 12.65 -15.72 -3.91
N PRO A 129 12.82 -15.20 -2.69
CA PRO A 129 11.89 -14.22 -2.12
C PRO A 129 11.75 -12.96 -2.98
N ARG A 130 12.83 -12.42 -3.52
CA ARG A 130 12.83 -11.24 -4.38
C ARG A 130 12.10 -11.48 -5.70
N MET A 131 12.30 -12.65 -6.30
CA MET A 131 11.59 -13.01 -7.54
C MET A 131 10.09 -13.18 -7.31
N ARG A 132 9.69 -13.79 -6.20
CA ARG A 132 8.26 -13.89 -5.82
C ARG A 132 7.66 -12.52 -5.53
N TYR A 133 8.40 -11.63 -4.88
CA TYR A 133 7.98 -10.26 -4.61
C TYR A 133 7.81 -9.46 -5.93
N LYS A 134 8.79 -9.55 -6.83
CA LYS A 134 8.70 -8.97 -8.17
C LYS A 134 7.43 -9.43 -8.90
N ASP A 135 7.23 -10.74 -9.02
CA ASP A 135 6.07 -11.33 -9.69
C ASP A 135 4.75 -10.85 -9.05
N SER A 136 4.70 -10.79 -7.73
CA SER A 136 3.51 -10.30 -7.01
C SER A 136 3.19 -8.84 -7.30
N ILE A 137 4.20 -7.96 -7.35
CA ILE A 137 4.01 -6.55 -7.69
C ILE A 137 3.58 -6.42 -9.17
N GLU A 138 4.19 -7.15 -10.08
CA GLU A 138 3.80 -7.16 -11.51
C GLU A 138 2.34 -7.58 -11.67
N GLN A 139 1.88 -8.59 -10.93
CA GLN A 139 0.48 -8.99 -10.93
C GLN A 139 -0.44 -7.90 -10.35
N ILE A 140 -0.03 -7.16 -9.31
CA ILE A 140 -0.79 -6.02 -8.79
C ILE A 140 -0.88 -4.93 -9.86
N LEU A 141 0.23 -4.55 -10.46
CA LEU A 141 0.30 -3.49 -11.47
C LEU A 141 -0.40 -3.86 -12.79
N SER A 142 -0.70 -5.15 -13.01
CA SER A 142 -1.51 -5.59 -14.15
C SER A 142 -3.01 -5.29 -14.01
N GLU A 143 -3.47 -4.85 -12.83
CA GLU A 143 -4.84 -4.34 -12.65
C GLU A 143 -5.01 -3.08 -13.50
N PRO A 144 -6.05 -2.97 -14.35
CA PRO A 144 -6.26 -1.78 -15.16
C PRO A 144 -6.55 -0.54 -14.31
N TYR A 145 -5.88 0.57 -14.59
CA TYR A 145 -6.11 1.87 -13.96
C TYR A 145 -5.66 3.02 -14.86
N ASP A 146 -6.14 4.23 -14.58
CA ASP A 146 -5.67 5.45 -15.26
C ASP A 146 -4.35 5.91 -14.63
N HIS A 147 -3.27 5.85 -15.41
CA HIS A 147 -1.92 6.27 -15.00
C HIS A 147 -1.81 7.77 -14.69
N ASN A 148 -2.78 8.60 -15.10
CA ASN A 148 -2.83 9.99 -14.68
C ASN A 148 -3.38 10.16 -13.27
N LEU A 149 -4.24 9.25 -12.85
CA LEU A 149 -4.94 9.29 -11.57
C LEU A 149 -4.22 8.51 -10.45
N VAL A 150 -3.66 7.34 -10.78
CA VAL A 150 -2.95 6.52 -9.80
C VAL A 150 -1.47 6.49 -10.10
N LYS A 151 -0.67 6.74 -9.08
CA LYS A 151 0.81 6.75 -9.13
C LYS A 151 1.34 5.67 -8.18
N PRO A 152 1.44 4.41 -8.63
CA PRO A 152 2.03 3.37 -7.81
C PRO A 152 3.50 3.66 -7.54
N CYS A 153 3.93 3.43 -6.33
CA CYS A 153 5.34 3.44 -5.96
C CYS A 153 5.68 2.25 -5.08
N VAL A 154 6.93 1.84 -5.11
CA VAL A 154 7.48 0.78 -4.28
C VAL A 154 8.45 1.39 -3.30
N GLU A 155 8.13 1.30 -2.02
CA GLU A 155 8.96 1.82 -0.94
C GLU A 155 9.97 0.78 -0.48
N SER A 156 11.20 1.22 -0.27
CA SER A 156 12.24 0.35 0.27
C SER A 156 12.06 0.12 1.78
N LYS A 157 12.20 -1.13 2.21
CA LYS A 157 12.41 -1.45 3.62
C LYS A 157 13.90 -1.35 3.91
N VAL A 158 14.36 -0.24 4.48
CA VAL A 158 15.77 0.04 4.71
C VAL A 158 16.35 -0.84 5.81
N PHE A 159 15.57 -1.10 6.86
CA PHE A 159 15.92 -2.01 7.97
C PHE A 159 14.66 -2.64 8.55
N GLY A 160 14.81 -3.74 9.28
CA GLY A 160 13.68 -4.43 9.90
C GLY A 160 13.08 -3.63 11.05
N ILE A 161 11.75 -3.61 11.12
CA ILE A 161 11.01 -3.17 12.34
C ILE A 161 11.11 -4.28 13.39
N GLY A 162 12.26 -4.76 13.64
CA GLY A 162 12.55 -5.89 14.51
C GLY A 162 14.01 -6.21 14.37
N VAL A 163 14.31 -7.44 14.00
CA VAL A 163 15.66 -7.98 13.96
C VAL A 163 16.07 -8.55 12.61
N GLU A 164 15.35 -8.18 11.53
CA GLU A 164 15.68 -8.72 10.21
C GLU A 164 16.98 -8.12 9.68
N SER A 165 17.94 -8.99 9.35
CA SER A 165 19.15 -8.62 8.64
C SER A 165 19.03 -8.73 7.11
N TYR A 166 17.96 -9.33 6.63
CA TYR A 166 17.64 -9.41 5.20
C TYR A 166 16.25 -8.88 4.94
N THR A 167 16.14 -7.83 4.13
CA THR A 167 14.87 -7.28 3.64
C THR A 167 14.66 -7.68 2.18
N VAL A 168 13.47 -8.17 1.85
CA VAL A 168 13.15 -8.57 0.46
C VAL A 168 13.08 -7.34 -0.43
N GLY A 169 12.32 -6.32 -0.02
CA GLY A 169 12.19 -5.03 -0.70
C GLY A 169 13.30 -4.06 -0.29
N SER A 170 14.58 -4.42 -0.50
CA SER A 170 15.69 -3.50 -0.22
C SER A 170 15.72 -2.31 -1.20
N ALA A 171 16.48 -1.26 -0.88
CA ALA A 171 16.60 -0.08 -1.73
C ALA A 171 17.08 -0.42 -3.14
N GLU A 172 18.07 -1.30 -3.28
CA GLU A 172 18.58 -1.74 -4.59
C GLU A 172 17.51 -2.47 -5.40
N PHE A 173 16.70 -3.30 -4.73
CA PHE A 173 15.63 -4.02 -5.39
C PHE A 173 14.54 -3.07 -5.87
N THR A 174 14.06 -2.16 -5.02
CA THR A 174 12.95 -1.25 -5.35
C THR A 174 13.34 -0.25 -6.43
N LEU A 175 14.57 0.28 -6.39
CA LEU A 175 15.11 1.13 -7.45
C LEU A 175 15.21 0.38 -8.78
N SER A 176 15.76 -0.85 -8.77
CA SER A 176 15.88 -1.68 -9.98
C SER A 176 14.52 -2.06 -10.54
N PHE A 177 13.57 -2.41 -9.67
CA PHE A 177 12.20 -2.72 -10.08
C PHE A 177 11.55 -1.52 -10.77
N ALA A 178 11.56 -0.34 -10.12
CA ALA A 178 10.94 0.86 -10.67
C ALA A 178 11.61 1.31 -11.99
N ALA A 179 12.91 1.16 -12.12
CA ALA A 179 13.64 1.49 -13.36
C ALA A 179 13.26 0.60 -14.56
N LEU A 180 12.73 -0.58 -14.30
CA LEU A 180 12.35 -1.57 -15.33
C LEU A 180 10.83 -1.62 -15.60
N HIS A 181 10.04 -0.86 -14.85
CA HIS A 181 8.57 -0.91 -14.92
C HIS A 181 7.98 0.49 -15.12
N ASP A 182 7.52 0.75 -16.34
CA ASP A 182 6.83 2.00 -16.66
C ASP A 182 5.59 2.19 -15.76
N GLY A 183 5.45 3.41 -15.23
CA GLY A 183 4.33 3.76 -14.37
C GLY A 183 4.49 3.40 -12.89
N CYS A 184 5.59 2.75 -12.50
CA CYS A 184 5.95 2.53 -11.10
C CYS A 184 7.15 3.38 -10.70
N MET A 185 7.09 4.04 -9.56
CA MET A 185 8.16 4.89 -9.04
C MET A 185 8.80 4.28 -7.80
N PRO A 186 10.11 4.51 -7.55
CA PRO A 186 10.69 4.20 -6.26
C PRO A 186 10.25 5.26 -5.24
N LEU A 187 9.93 4.84 -4.03
CA LEU A 187 9.75 5.74 -2.90
C LEU A 187 10.93 5.52 -1.94
N MET A 188 11.60 6.62 -1.64
CA MET A 188 12.71 6.66 -0.70
C MET A 188 12.26 7.43 0.53
N ASP A 189 12.38 6.79 1.69
CA ASP A 189 12.10 7.35 3.01
C ASP A 189 13.40 7.58 3.78
#